data_c0b6b4a482cd425398e90f1dc67ad58f
#
_entry.id   c0b6b4a482cd425398e90f1dc67ad58f
#
_cell.length_a   1.000
_cell.length_b   1.000
_cell.length_c   1.000
_cell.angle_alpha   90.00
_cell.angle_beta   90.00
_cell.angle_gamma   90.00
#
_symmetry.space_group_name_H-M   'P 1'
#
loop_
_entity.id
_entity.type
_entity.pdbx_description
1 polymer ?
#
loop_
_entity_poly.entity_id
_entity_poly.type
_entity_poly.pdbx_seq_one_letter_code
_entity_poly.pdbx_strand_id
1 'polypeptide(L)'
;MNLIMQRMKFLLLTTLLALSSFSARASNDDAKAATLAKQNACLGCHAVDKKVVGPSFQAVAKKYATDPAASAFLKNKIIKGGSGSWGVVPMPANAKLSDADVSLLTAWILRGAPSAN
;
A
#
# COMPACT_ATOMS: atom_id res chain seq x y z
N MET A 1 32.39 -22.37 29.87
CA MET A 1 31.00 -21.98 30.11
C MET A 1 30.70 -20.52 29.75
N ASN A 2 31.58 -19.59 30.06
CA ASN A 2 31.37 -18.15 29.75
C ASN A 2 31.39 -17.78 28.25
N LEU A 3 32.19 -18.45 27.44
CA LEU A 3 32.33 -18.12 26.00
C LEU A 3 31.11 -18.47 25.18
N ILE A 4 30.41 -19.56 25.53
CA ILE A 4 29.20 -20.00 24.84
C ILE A 4 28.04 -19.09 25.21
N MET A 5 27.90 -18.69 26.48
CA MET A 5 26.88 -17.74 26.94
C MET A 5 27.09 -16.34 26.33
N GLN A 6 28.33 -15.92 26.14
CA GLN A 6 28.66 -14.63 25.56
C GLN A 6 28.33 -14.59 24.07
N ARG A 7 28.59 -15.69 23.32
CA ARG A 7 28.23 -15.84 21.92
C ARG A 7 26.69 -15.91 21.73
N MET A 8 25.97 -16.58 22.63
CA MET A 8 24.50 -16.59 22.60
C MET A 8 23.89 -15.21 22.85
N LYS A 9 24.45 -14.42 23.75
CA LYS A 9 23.98 -13.03 24.00
C LYS A 9 24.23 -12.12 22.80
N PHE A 10 25.36 -12.27 22.11
CA PHE A 10 25.65 -11.51 20.86
C PHE A 10 24.71 -11.90 19.72
N LEU A 11 24.41 -13.19 19.54
CA LEU A 11 23.48 -13.67 18.52
C LEU A 11 22.04 -13.19 18.77
N LEU A 12 21.59 -13.17 20.02
CA LEU A 12 20.26 -12.66 20.40
C LEU A 12 20.15 -11.13 20.21
N LEU A 13 21.23 -10.39 20.46
CA LEU A 13 21.25 -8.94 20.32
C LEU A 13 21.24 -8.51 18.82
N THR A 14 21.94 -9.25 17.95
CA THR A 14 21.96 -8.96 16.51
C THR A 14 20.64 -9.28 15.82
N THR A 15 19.92 -10.32 16.25
CA THR A 15 18.60 -10.64 15.71
C THR A 15 17.53 -9.62 16.11
N LEU A 16 17.63 -9.05 17.31
CA LEU A 16 16.67 -8.03 17.78
C LEU A 16 16.82 -6.70 17.02
N LEU A 17 18.05 -6.33 16.63
CA LEU A 17 18.30 -5.10 15.86
C LEU A 17 17.79 -5.18 14.42
N ALA A 18 17.78 -6.37 13.81
CA ALA A 18 17.32 -6.57 12.43
C ALA A 18 15.79 -6.46 12.29
N LEU A 19 15.02 -6.82 13.34
CA LEU A 19 13.55 -6.69 13.31
C LEU A 19 13.06 -5.24 13.41
N SER A 20 13.82 -4.37 14.06
CA SER A 20 13.43 -2.96 14.25
C SER A 20 13.48 -2.14 12.96
N SER A 21 14.32 -2.52 12.00
CA SER A 21 14.51 -1.77 10.74
C SER A 21 13.37 -2.00 9.72
N PHE A 22 12.61 -3.09 9.85
CA PHE A 22 11.54 -3.41 8.89
C PHE A 22 10.28 -2.58 9.14
N SER A 23 9.95 -2.28 10.40
CA SER A 23 8.77 -1.50 10.76
C SER A 23 8.86 -0.03 10.33
N ALA A 24 10.04 0.58 10.38
CA ALA A 24 10.25 1.98 10.01
C ALA A 24 10.09 2.24 8.50
N ARG A 25 10.40 1.27 7.65
CA ARG A 25 10.19 1.41 6.19
C ARG A 25 8.73 1.36 5.80
N ALA A 26 7.95 0.46 6.38
CA ALA A 26 6.52 0.33 6.08
C ALA A 26 5.76 1.62 6.43
N SER A 27 6.05 2.27 7.56
CA SER A 27 5.39 3.52 7.94
C SER A 27 5.75 4.70 7.03
N ASN A 28 6.99 4.78 6.55
CA ASN A 28 7.40 5.79 5.59
C ASN A 28 6.74 5.62 4.22
N ASP A 29 6.60 4.38 3.76
CA ASP A 29 5.94 4.05 2.50
C ASP A 29 4.44 4.35 2.58
N ASP A 30 3.79 4.08 3.71
CA ASP A 30 2.39 4.40 3.93
C ASP A 30 2.14 5.91 3.95
N ALA A 31 2.99 6.69 4.63
CA ALA A 31 2.93 8.15 4.62
C ALA A 31 3.11 8.73 3.21
N LYS A 32 4.08 8.21 2.45
CA LYS A 32 4.31 8.62 1.07
C LYS A 32 3.12 8.27 0.17
N ALA A 33 2.56 7.06 0.29
CA ALA A 33 1.41 6.64 -0.50
C ALA A 33 0.17 7.50 -0.20
N ALA A 34 -0.11 7.79 1.07
CA ALA A 34 -1.20 8.68 1.47
C ALA A 34 -1.03 10.10 0.90
N THR A 35 0.21 10.60 0.89
CA THR A 35 0.55 11.91 0.29
C THR A 35 0.32 11.89 -1.22
N LEU A 36 0.77 10.87 -1.92
CA LEU A 36 0.54 10.69 -3.36
C LEU A 36 -0.96 10.61 -3.69
N ALA A 37 -1.74 9.88 -2.92
CA ALA A 37 -3.19 9.79 -3.10
C ALA A 37 -3.87 11.16 -2.95
N LYS A 38 -3.43 11.97 -1.99
CA LYS A 38 -3.92 13.35 -1.81
C LYS A 38 -3.53 14.26 -2.97
N GLN A 39 -2.25 14.24 -3.37
CA GLN A 39 -1.72 15.11 -4.42
C GLN A 39 -2.30 14.81 -5.81
N ASN A 40 -2.69 13.57 -6.06
CA ASN A 40 -3.26 13.12 -7.33
C ASN A 40 -4.80 13.03 -7.31
N ALA A 41 -5.45 13.74 -6.38
CA ALA A 41 -6.90 13.87 -6.26
C ALA A 41 -7.66 12.55 -6.07
N CYS A 42 -6.99 11.46 -5.67
CA CYS A 42 -7.65 10.17 -5.41
C CYS A 42 -8.73 10.28 -4.34
N LEU A 43 -8.47 11.10 -3.31
CA LEU A 43 -9.38 11.31 -2.18
C LEU A 43 -10.62 12.17 -2.52
N GLY A 44 -10.71 12.72 -3.73
CA GLY A 44 -11.93 13.34 -4.25
C GLY A 44 -13.03 12.34 -4.57
N CYS A 45 -12.66 11.09 -4.90
CA CYS A 45 -13.56 10.02 -5.28
C CYS A 45 -13.49 8.79 -4.39
N HIS A 46 -12.41 8.61 -3.64
CA HIS A 46 -12.18 7.49 -2.74
C HIS A 46 -11.97 7.96 -1.30
N ALA A 47 -12.34 7.12 -0.34
CA ALA A 47 -11.94 7.23 1.05
C ALA A 47 -11.33 5.90 1.51
N VAL A 48 -10.72 5.88 2.70
CA VAL A 48 -10.11 4.65 3.24
C VAL A 48 -11.16 3.60 3.55
N ASP A 49 -12.22 3.98 4.26
CA ASP A 49 -13.18 3.09 4.91
C ASP A 49 -14.62 3.19 4.38
N LYS A 50 -14.93 4.17 3.53
CA LYS A 50 -16.28 4.38 3.02
C LYS A 50 -16.30 4.68 1.53
N LYS A 51 -17.42 4.33 0.88
CA LYS A 51 -17.70 4.71 -0.50
C LYS A 51 -18.00 6.23 -0.58
N VAL A 52 -17.40 6.87 -1.58
CA VAL A 52 -17.73 8.26 -1.96
C VAL A 52 -18.31 8.23 -3.38
N VAL A 53 -17.54 8.51 -4.40
CA VAL A 53 -17.90 8.26 -5.81
C VAL A 53 -17.42 6.86 -6.20
N GLY A 54 -16.15 6.56 -5.95
CA GLY A 54 -15.54 5.25 -6.10
C GLY A 54 -15.62 4.41 -4.82
N PRO A 55 -15.16 3.14 -4.88
CA PRO A 55 -15.11 2.26 -3.72
C PRO A 55 -14.12 2.78 -2.67
N SER A 56 -14.31 2.39 -1.39
CA SER A 56 -13.29 2.58 -0.38
C SER A 56 -12.04 1.76 -0.70
N PHE A 57 -10.87 2.22 -0.24
CA PHE A 57 -9.62 1.45 -0.41
C PHE A 57 -9.69 0.10 0.34
N GLN A 58 -10.36 0.04 1.48
CA GLN A 58 -10.58 -1.20 2.21
C GLN A 58 -11.49 -2.18 1.43
N ALA A 59 -12.50 -1.69 0.73
CA ALA A 59 -13.35 -2.53 -0.12
C ALA A 59 -12.56 -3.09 -1.32
N VAL A 60 -11.66 -2.28 -1.90
CA VAL A 60 -10.75 -2.73 -2.97
C VAL A 60 -9.81 -3.82 -2.45
N ALA A 61 -9.15 -3.60 -1.32
CA ALA A 61 -8.29 -4.60 -0.70
C ALA A 61 -9.02 -5.93 -0.43
N LYS A 62 -10.24 -5.85 0.10
CA LYS A 62 -11.07 -7.04 0.36
C LYS A 62 -11.45 -7.77 -0.92
N LYS A 63 -11.88 -7.05 -1.96
CA LYS A 63 -12.31 -7.66 -3.24
C LYS A 63 -11.18 -8.43 -3.91
N TYR A 64 -9.96 -7.92 -3.84
CA TYR A 64 -8.80 -8.49 -4.54
C TYR A 64 -7.84 -9.26 -3.63
N ALA A 65 -8.22 -9.55 -2.38
CA ALA A 65 -7.35 -10.14 -1.36
C ALA A 65 -6.68 -11.48 -1.76
N THR A 66 -7.36 -12.28 -2.58
CA THR A 66 -6.87 -13.60 -3.02
C THR A 66 -6.54 -13.66 -4.52
N ASP A 67 -6.60 -12.52 -5.21
CA ASP A 67 -6.33 -12.46 -6.63
C ASP A 67 -4.81 -12.24 -6.88
N PRO A 68 -4.10 -13.22 -7.45
CA PRO A 68 -2.67 -13.08 -7.75
C PRO A 68 -2.38 -11.99 -8.80
N ALA A 69 -3.36 -11.62 -9.62
CA ALA A 69 -3.24 -10.57 -10.62
C ALA A 69 -3.60 -9.16 -10.09
N ALA A 70 -4.04 -9.04 -8.85
CA ALA A 70 -4.54 -7.78 -8.26
C ALA A 70 -3.57 -6.61 -8.45
N SER A 71 -2.28 -6.81 -8.18
CA SER A 71 -1.29 -5.74 -8.30
C SER A 71 -1.19 -5.20 -9.73
N ALA A 72 -1.06 -6.07 -10.72
CA ALA A 72 -0.98 -5.68 -12.13
C ALA A 72 -2.28 -5.02 -12.61
N PHE A 73 -3.43 -5.57 -12.20
CA PHE A 73 -4.74 -5.02 -12.52
C PHE A 73 -4.92 -3.60 -11.95
N LEU A 74 -4.61 -3.39 -10.68
CA LEU A 74 -4.77 -2.07 -10.03
C LEU A 74 -3.80 -1.03 -10.57
N LYS A 75 -2.55 -1.40 -10.87
CA LYS A 75 -1.60 -0.50 -11.54
C LYS A 75 -2.17 -0.01 -12.87
N ASN A 76 -2.67 -0.93 -13.69
CA ASN A 76 -3.27 -0.58 -14.97
C ASN A 76 -4.51 0.31 -14.79
N LYS A 77 -5.37 0.00 -13.79
CA LYS A 77 -6.55 0.80 -13.47
C LYS A 77 -6.20 2.22 -13.03
N ILE A 78 -5.17 2.41 -12.23
CA ILE A 78 -4.70 3.74 -11.81
C ILE A 78 -4.18 4.55 -13.00
N ILE A 79 -3.36 3.93 -13.86
CA ILE A 79 -2.76 4.61 -15.02
C ILE A 79 -3.79 4.95 -16.08
N LYS A 80 -4.63 3.98 -16.45
CA LYS A 80 -5.56 4.09 -17.60
C LYS A 80 -6.98 4.52 -17.21
N GLY A 81 -7.36 4.38 -15.95
CA GLY A 81 -8.73 4.65 -15.50
C GLY A 81 -9.75 3.67 -16.07
N GLY A 82 -10.97 4.15 -16.27
CA GLY A 82 -12.07 3.39 -16.85
C GLY A 82 -13.14 2.97 -15.85
N SER A 83 -14.16 2.27 -16.35
CA SER A 83 -15.35 1.84 -15.59
C SER A 83 -15.50 0.31 -15.60
N GLY A 84 -16.54 -0.20 -14.95
CA GLY A 84 -16.98 -1.59 -15.01
C GLY A 84 -16.60 -2.45 -13.82
N SER A 85 -15.47 -2.23 -13.16
CA SER A 85 -15.06 -3.03 -12.00
C SER A 85 -15.95 -2.79 -10.76
N TRP A 86 -16.50 -1.57 -10.65
CA TRP A 86 -17.31 -1.10 -9.52
C TRP A 86 -18.55 -0.33 -9.98
N GLY A 87 -19.00 -0.54 -11.20
CA GLY A 87 -20.14 0.15 -11.79
C GLY A 87 -19.77 0.98 -13.02
N VAL A 88 -20.67 1.88 -13.39
CA VAL A 88 -20.60 2.63 -14.66
C VAL A 88 -19.82 3.93 -14.58
N VAL A 89 -19.61 4.48 -13.38
CA VAL A 89 -18.88 5.75 -13.22
C VAL A 89 -17.40 5.52 -13.53
N PRO A 90 -16.82 6.26 -14.50
CA PRO A 90 -15.44 6.06 -14.87
C PRO A 90 -14.48 6.66 -13.84
N MET A 91 -13.41 5.94 -13.53
CA MET A 91 -12.25 6.48 -12.83
C MET A 91 -11.38 7.25 -13.82
N PRO A 92 -10.95 8.49 -13.52
CA PRO A 92 -10.02 9.21 -14.38
C PRO A 92 -8.65 8.53 -14.45
N ALA A 93 -7.97 8.67 -15.59
CA ALA A 93 -6.60 8.17 -15.78
C ALA A 93 -5.57 9.03 -15.02
N ASN A 94 -4.57 8.39 -14.46
CA ASN A 94 -3.42 9.03 -13.79
C ASN A 94 -2.11 8.74 -14.55
N ALA A 95 -2.08 9.03 -15.84
CA ALA A 95 -0.99 8.68 -16.75
C ALA A 95 0.36 9.37 -16.44
N LYS A 96 0.37 10.40 -15.58
CA LYS A 96 1.58 11.15 -15.21
C LYS A 96 2.33 10.57 -14.00
N LEU A 97 1.73 9.60 -13.30
CA LEU A 97 2.40 8.93 -12.17
C LEU A 97 3.56 8.07 -12.67
N SER A 98 4.67 8.09 -11.94
CA SER A 98 5.78 7.18 -12.20
C SER A 98 5.41 5.73 -11.85
N ASP A 99 6.08 4.76 -12.47
CA ASP A 99 5.89 3.34 -12.13
C ASP A 99 6.15 3.03 -10.66
N ALA A 100 7.12 3.72 -10.06
CA ALA A 100 7.43 3.59 -8.64
C ALA A 100 6.27 4.09 -7.75
N ASP A 101 5.68 5.24 -8.09
CA ASP A 101 4.58 5.82 -7.34
C ASP A 101 3.29 5.01 -7.51
N VAL A 102 3.00 4.52 -8.72
CA VAL A 102 1.87 3.61 -8.97
C VAL A 102 2.03 2.31 -8.20
N SER A 103 3.24 1.76 -8.15
CA SER A 103 3.54 0.54 -7.40
C SER A 103 3.33 0.74 -5.90
N LEU A 104 3.77 1.88 -5.37
CA LEU A 104 3.62 2.24 -3.97
C LEU A 104 2.14 2.43 -3.59
N LEU A 105 1.38 3.19 -4.39
CA LEU A 105 -0.06 3.37 -4.22
C LEU A 105 -0.81 2.04 -4.25
N THR A 106 -0.52 1.19 -5.24
CA THR A 106 -1.16 -0.12 -5.39
C THR A 106 -0.91 -1.01 -4.17
N ALA A 107 0.34 -1.11 -3.71
CA ALA A 107 0.68 -1.89 -2.53
C ALA A 107 -0.02 -1.37 -1.26
N TRP A 108 -0.07 -0.06 -1.08
CA TRP A 108 -0.77 0.59 0.03
C TRP A 108 -2.28 0.32 -0.01
N ILE A 109 -2.93 0.48 -1.16
CA ILE A 109 -4.37 0.21 -1.35
C ILE A 109 -4.69 -1.25 -1.06
N LEU A 110 -3.89 -2.21 -1.56
CA LEU A 110 -4.10 -3.64 -1.34
C LEU A 110 -3.94 -4.06 0.13
N ARG A 111 -3.26 -3.26 0.95
CA ARG A 111 -3.22 -3.44 2.41
C ARG A 111 -4.37 -2.74 3.15
N GLY A 112 -5.31 -2.12 2.43
CA GLY A 112 -6.43 -1.40 3.02
C GLY A 112 -6.13 0.05 3.39
N ALA A 113 -5.08 0.63 2.79
CA ALA A 113 -4.64 2.01 2.98
C ALA A 113 -4.40 2.37 4.46
N PRO A 114 -3.50 1.65 5.16
CA PRO A 114 -3.22 1.90 6.57
C PRO A 114 -2.68 3.31 6.80
N SER A 115 -2.97 3.87 7.98
CA SER A 115 -2.36 5.13 8.42
C SER A 115 -0.87 4.92 8.72
N ALA A 116 -0.05 5.93 8.41
CA ALA A 116 1.32 5.97 8.88
C ALA A 116 1.32 6.29 10.39
N ASN A 117 1.74 5.33 11.20
CA ASN A 117 1.91 5.50 12.65
C ASN A 117 3.36 5.82 12.96
#